data_8981d4c57d91719acea981981b3d6dee
#
_entry.id   8981d4c57d91719acea981981b3d6dee
#
_cell.length_a   1.000
_cell.length_b   1.000
_cell.length_c   1.000
_cell.angle_alpha   90.00
_cell.angle_beta   90.00
_cell.angle_gamma   90.00
#
_symmetry.space_group_name_H-M   'P 1'
#
loop_
_entity.id
_entity.type
_entity.pdbx_description
1 polymer ?
#
loop_
_entity_poly.entity_id
_entity_poly.type
_entity_poly.pdbx_seq_one_letter_code
_entity_poly.pdbx_strand_id
1 'polypeptide(L)'
;MILFMIVYISVSKAYSWKKIRLKKYPIIGWLAVIIFQGGYTFLLVSMACENNFTISWFTLQKIEGMLLSTMLIGAYYPLTQIYQHNEDSQRGDFTISYRLGIKGTFIFSAIMFLISFVIAYCYFNKYFDSFQFYIFGLCLIPAILYFLYWFIKTIKDIREANFTHTMRMTFLSSTCLLIGFLILFYLNHMLKSV
;
A
#
# COMPACT_ATOMS: atom_id res chain seq x y z
N MET A 1 -0.59 4.56 -23.10
CA MET A 1 0.19 5.07 -21.96
C MET A 1 -0.18 6.48 -21.54
N ILE A 2 -0.05 7.50 -22.41
CA ILE A 2 -0.30 8.92 -22.07
C ILE A 2 -1.68 9.15 -21.45
N LEU A 3 -2.75 8.60 -22.04
CA LEU A 3 -4.12 8.74 -21.51
C LEU A 3 -4.22 8.23 -20.07
N PHE A 4 -3.67 7.07 -19.78
CA PHE A 4 -3.67 6.50 -18.44
C PHE A 4 -2.91 7.38 -17.42
N MET A 5 -1.78 7.97 -17.84
CA MET A 5 -1.05 8.92 -17.00
C MET A 5 -1.86 10.20 -16.74
N ILE A 6 -2.57 10.72 -17.74
CA ILE A 6 -3.44 11.90 -17.58
C ILE A 6 -4.53 11.60 -16.54
N VAL A 7 -5.15 10.42 -16.58
CA VAL A 7 -6.17 10.00 -15.60
C VAL A 7 -5.55 9.99 -14.19
N TYR A 8 -4.38 9.36 -14.01
CA TYR A 8 -3.70 9.33 -12.72
C TYR A 8 -3.41 10.73 -12.18
N ILE A 9 -2.83 11.62 -13.01
CA ILE A 9 -2.52 13.00 -12.63
C ILE A 9 -3.80 13.78 -12.28
N SER A 10 -4.87 13.58 -13.05
CA SER A 10 -6.15 14.26 -12.81
C SER A 10 -6.75 13.89 -11.47
N VAL A 11 -6.76 12.62 -11.11
CA VAL A 11 -7.26 12.16 -9.81
C VAL A 11 -6.34 12.59 -8.67
N SER A 12 -5.02 12.50 -8.85
CA SER A 12 -4.05 13.00 -7.88
C SER A 12 -4.22 14.50 -7.62
N LYS A 13 -4.49 15.28 -8.68
CA LYS A 13 -4.82 16.71 -8.56
C LYS A 13 -6.15 16.92 -7.83
N ALA A 14 -7.21 16.18 -8.19
CA ALA A 14 -8.51 16.26 -7.54
C ALA A 14 -8.45 15.90 -6.04
N TYR A 15 -7.57 14.98 -5.66
CA TYR A 15 -7.32 14.61 -4.28
C TYR A 15 -6.88 15.82 -3.42
N SER A 16 -5.98 16.65 -3.92
CA SER A 16 -5.37 17.77 -3.17
C SER A 16 -5.94 19.16 -3.53
N TRP A 17 -6.61 19.30 -4.67
CA TRP A 17 -7.03 20.61 -5.18
C TRP A 17 -8.12 21.23 -4.33
N LYS A 18 -7.93 22.48 -3.88
CA LYS A 18 -8.81 23.20 -2.94
C LYS A 18 -10.31 23.17 -3.29
N LYS A 19 -10.67 23.17 -4.59
CA LYS A 19 -12.06 23.15 -5.05
C LYS A 19 -12.76 21.79 -4.91
N ILE A 20 -12.03 20.68 -5.12
CA ILE A 20 -12.57 19.30 -5.09
C ILE A 20 -12.19 18.64 -3.77
N ARG A 21 -10.88 18.58 -3.47
CA ARG A 21 -10.27 18.15 -2.21
C ARG A 21 -10.82 16.82 -1.67
N LEU A 22 -10.68 15.75 -2.46
CA LEU A 22 -11.20 14.42 -2.09
C LEU A 22 -10.72 13.94 -0.72
N LYS A 23 -9.53 14.36 -0.29
CA LYS A 23 -8.97 14.03 1.03
C LYS A 23 -9.82 14.54 2.22
N LYS A 24 -10.71 15.52 1.99
CA LYS A 24 -11.66 16.00 3.00
C LYS A 24 -12.67 14.92 3.42
N TYR A 25 -12.92 13.96 2.54
CA TYR A 25 -13.90 12.90 2.77
C TYR A 25 -13.18 11.61 3.15
N PRO A 26 -13.34 11.08 4.39
CA PRO A 26 -12.53 9.98 4.92
C PRO A 26 -12.46 8.75 4.01
N ILE A 27 -13.62 8.23 3.61
CA ILE A 27 -13.74 7.01 2.80
C ILE A 27 -13.36 7.29 1.35
N ILE A 28 -13.88 8.37 0.75
CA ILE A 28 -13.63 8.71 -0.66
C ILE A 28 -12.15 9.03 -0.85
N GLY A 29 -11.54 9.78 0.07
CA GLY A 29 -10.11 10.07 0.03
C GLY A 29 -9.26 8.80 0.15
N TRP A 30 -9.60 7.92 1.07
CA TRP A 30 -8.93 6.63 1.22
C TRP A 30 -9.09 5.77 -0.04
N LEU A 31 -10.32 5.61 -0.55
CA LEU A 31 -10.58 4.85 -1.79
C LEU A 31 -9.81 5.42 -2.99
N ALA A 32 -9.80 6.74 -3.16
CA ALA A 32 -9.03 7.37 -4.23
C ALA A 32 -7.55 7.01 -4.16
N VAL A 33 -6.96 7.04 -2.96
CA VAL A 33 -5.53 6.68 -2.80
C VAL A 33 -5.29 5.20 -3.07
N ILE A 34 -6.05 4.30 -2.46
CA ILE A 34 -5.78 2.86 -2.58
C ILE A 34 -5.99 2.34 -4.01
N ILE A 35 -7.01 2.86 -4.71
CA ILE A 35 -7.27 2.48 -6.09
C ILE A 35 -6.16 3.04 -7.00
N PHE A 36 -5.84 4.32 -6.89
CA PHE A 36 -4.91 4.96 -7.83
C PHE A 36 -3.44 4.72 -7.49
N GLN A 37 -3.03 4.73 -6.23
CA GLN A 37 -1.65 4.40 -5.84
C GLN A 37 -1.38 2.90 -5.73
N GLY A 38 -2.42 2.08 -5.50
CA GLY A 38 -2.31 0.62 -5.49
C GLY A 38 -2.56 0.02 -6.86
N GLY A 39 -3.81 -0.35 -7.12
CA GLY A 39 -4.19 -1.10 -8.32
C GLY A 39 -3.89 -0.40 -9.63
N TYR A 40 -4.20 0.90 -9.74
CA TYR A 40 -3.96 1.65 -10.97
C TYR A 40 -2.47 1.86 -11.27
N THR A 41 -1.64 2.07 -10.24
CA THR A 41 -0.17 2.12 -10.42
C THR A 41 0.37 0.78 -10.88
N PHE A 42 -0.11 -0.33 -10.28
CA PHE A 42 0.22 -1.68 -10.74
C PHE A 42 -0.14 -1.88 -12.22
N LEU A 43 -1.37 -1.49 -12.61
CA LEU A 43 -1.84 -1.51 -14.00
C LEU A 43 -0.86 -0.76 -14.92
N LEU A 44 -0.55 0.51 -14.60
CA LEU A 44 0.31 1.36 -15.43
C LEU A 44 1.70 0.77 -15.63
N VAL A 45 2.33 0.35 -14.53
CA VAL A 45 3.70 -0.19 -14.56
C VAL A 45 3.74 -1.51 -15.33
N SER A 46 2.80 -2.42 -15.04
CA SER A 46 2.76 -3.72 -15.71
C SER A 46 2.47 -3.59 -17.21
N MET A 47 1.51 -2.75 -17.62
CA MET A 47 1.25 -2.47 -19.02
C MET A 47 2.47 -1.87 -19.74
N ALA A 48 3.19 -0.99 -19.05
CA ALA A 48 4.40 -0.37 -19.61
C ALA A 48 5.54 -1.40 -19.76
N CYS A 49 5.78 -2.25 -18.76
CA CYS A 49 6.81 -3.29 -18.81
C CYS A 49 6.55 -4.32 -19.91
N GLU A 50 5.28 -4.67 -20.15
CA GLU A 50 4.89 -5.64 -21.18
C GLU A 50 4.67 -5.00 -22.55
N ASN A 51 4.72 -3.65 -22.65
CA ASN A 51 4.35 -2.90 -23.85
C ASN A 51 2.99 -3.31 -24.42
N ASN A 52 2.05 -3.71 -23.54
CA ASN A 52 0.71 -4.15 -23.89
C ASN A 52 -0.35 -3.24 -23.26
N PHE A 53 -1.02 -2.44 -24.10
CA PHE A 53 -2.05 -1.48 -23.69
C PHE A 53 -3.45 -1.87 -24.18
N THR A 54 -3.66 -3.16 -24.43
CA THR A 54 -4.94 -3.69 -24.94
C THR A 54 -5.75 -4.38 -23.83
N ILE A 55 -7.01 -4.71 -24.14
CA ILE A 55 -7.90 -5.44 -23.23
C ILE A 55 -7.32 -6.82 -22.88
N SER A 56 -6.54 -7.44 -23.77
CA SER A 56 -5.89 -8.73 -23.53
C SER A 56 -4.91 -8.71 -22.32
N TRP A 57 -4.50 -7.52 -21.88
CA TRP A 57 -3.72 -7.39 -20.65
C TRP A 57 -4.49 -7.85 -19.41
N PHE A 58 -5.81 -7.68 -19.36
CA PHE A 58 -6.65 -7.99 -18.18
C PHE A 58 -6.84 -9.49 -17.98
N THR A 59 -5.78 -10.18 -17.59
CA THR A 59 -5.87 -11.57 -17.13
C THR A 59 -6.27 -11.62 -15.65
N LEU A 60 -6.83 -12.75 -15.21
CA LEU A 60 -7.22 -12.93 -13.81
C LEU A 60 -6.02 -12.73 -12.86
N GLN A 61 -4.83 -13.22 -13.24
CA GLN A 61 -3.60 -13.01 -12.48
C GLN A 61 -3.30 -11.52 -12.24
N LYS A 62 -3.44 -10.68 -13.28
CA LYS A 62 -3.14 -9.25 -13.18
C LYS A 62 -4.19 -8.50 -12.37
N ILE A 63 -5.47 -8.89 -12.50
CA ILE A 63 -6.55 -8.33 -11.69
C ILE A 63 -6.35 -8.65 -10.21
N GLU A 64 -5.97 -9.88 -9.88
CA GLU A 64 -5.65 -10.27 -8.50
C GLU A 64 -4.39 -9.57 -7.98
N GLY A 65 -3.37 -9.34 -8.82
CA GLY A 65 -2.20 -8.51 -8.50
C GLY A 65 -2.56 -7.05 -8.22
N MET A 66 -3.46 -6.47 -9.03
CA MET A 66 -4.02 -5.13 -8.75
C MET A 66 -4.74 -5.08 -7.41
N LEU A 67 -5.55 -6.11 -7.10
CA LEU A 67 -6.26 -6.20 -5.82
C LEU A 67 -5.29 -6.27 -4.64
N LEU A 68 -4.26 -7.12 -4.74
CA LEU A 68 -3.22 -7.25 -3.72
C LEU A 68 -2.52 -5.91 -3.47
N SER A 69 -2.10 -5.23 -4.54
CA SER A 69 -1.46 -3.91 -4.46
C SER A 69 -2.38 -2.86 -3.81
N THR A 70 -3.68 -2.87 -4.18
CA THR A 70 -4.70 -1.99 -3.59
C THR A 70 -4.84 -2.23 -2.08
N MET A 71 -4.89 -3.48 -1.63
CA MET A 71 -5.06 -3.84 -0.23
C MET A 71 -3.83 -3.47 0.60
N LEU A 72 -2.63 -3.68 0.07
CA LEU A 72 -1.38 -3.29 0.74
C LEU A 72 -1.30 -1.77 0.95
N ILE A 73 -1.61 -0.97 -0.07
CA ILE A 73 -1.69 0.49 0.07
C ILE A 73 -2.80 0.87 1.05
N GLY A 74 -3.94 0.17 1.01
CA GLY A 74 -5.06 0.40 1.92
C GLY A 74 -4.72 0.19 3.39
N ALA A 75 -3.87 -0.78 3.67
CA ALA A 75 -3.35 -1.05 5.02
C ALA A 75 -2.34 0.02 5.47
N TYR A 76 -1.46 0.42 4.56
CA TYR A 76 -0.33 1.27 4.88
C TYR A 76 -0.69 2.77 4.93
N TYR A 77 -1.51 3.23 4.00
CA TYR A 77 -1.80 4.66 3.82
C TYR A 77 -2.34 5.37 5.07
N PRO A 78 -3.29 4.81 5.86
CA PRO A 78 -3.78 5.46 7.06
C PRO A 78 -2.70 5.72 8.11
N LEU A 79 -1.66 4.86 8.18
CA LEU A 79 -0.53 5.04 9.10
C LEU A 79 0.28 6.30 8.78
N THR A 80 0.37 6.67 7.49
CA THR A 80 1.09 7.88 7.08
C THR A 80 0.37 9.17 7.48
N GLN A 81 -0.89 9.09 7.87
CA GLN A 81 -1.70 10.25 8.26
C GLN A 81 -1.70 10.50 9.78
N ILE A 82 -1.22 9.55 10.59
CA ILE A 82 -1.34 9.61 12.05
C ILE A 82 -0.75 10.90 12.63
N TYR A 83 0.45 11.30 12.17
CA TYR A 83 1.13 12.49 12.69
C TYR A 83 0.51 13.81 12.19
N GLN A 84 -0.36 13.76 11.17
CA GLN A 84 -0.96 14.93 10.53
C GLN A 84 -2.32 15.32 11.14
N HIS A 85 -2.86 14.57 12.10
CA HIS A 85 -4.20 14.77 12.63
C HIS A 85 -4.49 16.22 13.05
N ASN A 86 -3.54 16.88 13.71
CA ASN A 86 -3.72 18.28 14.15
C ASN A 86 -3.78 19.24 12.97
N GLU A 87 -2.92 19.09 11.98
CA GLU A 87 -2.91 19.94 10.79
C GLU A 87 -4.15 19.69 9.91
N ASP A 88 -4.51 18.43 9.74
CA ASP A 88 -5.68 18.05 8.93
C ASP A 88 -6.96 18.59 9.55
N SER A 89 -7.13 18.52 10.88
CA SER A 89 -8.29 19.06 11.57
C SER A 89 -8.41 20.59 11.42
N GLN A 90 -7.28 21.32 11.55
CA GLN A 90 -7.27 22.78 11.36
C GLN A 90 -7.64 23.20 9.92
N ARG A 91 -7.34 22.33 8.94
CA ARG A 91 -7.67 22.56 7.53
C ARG A 91 -9.07 22.04 7.15
N GLY A 92 -9.78 21.39 8.06
CA GLY A 92 -11.07 20.75 7.81
C GLY A 92 -10.97 19.48 6.95
N ASP A 93 -9.82 18.80 6.96
CA ASP A 93 -9.60 17.53 6.29
C ASP A 93 -9.85 16.39 7.29
N PHE A 94 -10.95 15.68 7.14
CA PHE A 94 -11.28 14.56 7.99
C PHE A 94 -10.86 13.24 7.33
N THR A 95 -9.58 12.95 7.39
CA THR A 95 -9.01 11.71 6.80
C THR A 95 -9.54 10.45 7.51
N ILE A 96 -9.37 9.28 6.89
CA ILE A 96 -9.80 8.02 7.49
C ILE A 96 -9.08 7.76 8.82
N SER A 97 -7.79 8.05 8.88
CA SER A 97 -6.99 7.94 10.10
C SER A 97 -7.50 8.87 11.20
N TYR A 98 -7.84 10.12 10.86
CA TYR A 98 -8.44 11.07 11.82
C TYR A 98 -9.76 10.53 12.38
N ARG A 99 -10.64 9.97 11.53
CA ARG A 99 -11.94 9.45 11.94
C ARG A 99 -11.84 8.19 12.81
N LEU A 100 -10.88 7.34 12.57
CA LEU A 100 -10.62 6.14 13.37
C LEU A 100 -9.89 6.45 14.68
N GLY A 101 -9.27 7.63 14.77
CA GLY A 101 -8.34 7.96 15.84
C GLY A 101 -7.04 7.14 15.73
N ILE A 102 -6.05 7.48 16.55
CA ILE A 102 -4.71 6.89 16.46
C ILE A 102 -4.75 5.38 16.67
N LYS A 103 -5.34 4.90 17.78
CA LYS A 103 -5.44 3.46 18.09
C LYS A 103 -6.25 2.70 17.05
N GLY A 104 -7.40 3.27 16.64
CA GLY A 104 -8.24 2.68 15.61
C GLY A 104 -7.55 2.57 14.26
N THR A 105 -6.67 3.51 13.92
CA THR A 105 -5.85 3.44 12.70
C THR A 105 -4.90 2.26 12.72
N PHE A 106 -4.20 2.01 13.83
CA PHE A 106 -3.34 0.83 13.95
C PHE A 106 -4.12 -0.47 13.82
N ILE A 107 -5.27 -0.59 14.50
CA ILE A 107 -6.12 -1.79 14.42
C ILE A 107 -6.62 -2.00 12.99
N PHE A 108 -7.12 -0.95 12.36
CA PHE A 108 -7.57 -0.99 10.96
C PHE A 108 -6.45 -1.45 10.03
N SER A 109 -5.27 -0.84 10.15
CA SER A 109 -4.11 -1.22 9.34
C SER A 109 -3.67 -2.66 9.59
N ALA A 110 -3.68 -3.13 10.84
CA ALA A 110 -3.37 -4.52 11.17
C ALA A 110 -4.34 -5.51 10.48
N ILE A 111 -5.64 -5.24 10.54
CA ILE A 111 -6.67 -6.07 9.88
C ILE A 111 -6.45 -6.07 8.36
N MET A 112 -6.21 -4.91 7.76
CA MET A 112 -5.96 -4.78 6.32
C MET A 112 -4.67 -5.48 5.90
N PHE A 113 -3.59 -5.44 6.71
CA PHE A 113 -2.37 -6.20 6.47
C PHE A 113 -2.62 -7.71 6.52
N LEU A 114 -3.39 -8.20 7.49
CA LEU A 114 -3.78 -9.61 7.57
C LEU A 114 -4.55 -10.05 6.32
N ILE A 115 -5.54 -9.27 5.89
CA ILE A 115 -6.28 -9.53 4.65
C ILE A 115 -5.32 -9.55 3.44
N SER A 116 -4.44 -8.56 3.34
CA SER A 116 -3.44 -8.49 2.26
C SER A 116 -2.52 -9.72 2.26
N PHE A 117 -2.13 -10.20 3.43
CA PHE A 117 -1.28 -11.38 3.57
C PHE A 117 -1.98 -12.67 3.13
N VAL A 118 -3.27 -12.82 3.45
CA VAL A 118 -4.09 -13.93 2.95
C VAL A 118 -4.24 -13.88 1.43
N ILE A 119 -4.51 -12.70 0.87
CA ILE A 119 -4.59 -12.52 -0.59
C ILE A 119 -3.23 -12.84 -1.24
N ALA A 120 -2.13 -12.38 -0.65
CA ALA A 120 -0.78 -12.70 -1.14
C ALA A 120 -0.51 -14.20 -1.11
N TYR A 121 -0.86 -14.89 -0.04
CA TYR A 121 -0.75 -16.35 0.05
C TYR A 121 -1.50 -17.06 -1.09
N CYS A 122 -2.76 -16.71 -1.31
CA CYS A 122 -3.56 -17.27 -2.39
C CYS A 122 -2.96 -16.95 -3.77
N TYR A 123 -2.50 -15.71 -3.97
CA TYR A 123 -1.92 -15.24 -5.22
C TYR A 123 -0.62 -16.00 -5.56
N PHE A 124 0.30 -16.10 -4.60
CA PHE A 124 1.57 -16.81 -4.81
C PHE A 124 1.36 -18.30 -5.07
N ASN A 125 0.51 -18.97 -4.27
CA ASN A 125 0.22 -20.40 -4.46
C ASN A 125 -0.48 -20.71 -5.79
N LYS A 126 -1.23 -19.76 -6.34
CA LYS A 126 -1.97 -19.94 -7.59
C LYS A 126 -1.11 -19.71 -8.84
N TYR A 127 -0.20 -18.73 -8.80
CA TYR A 127 0.52 -18.27 -10.00
C TYR A 127 2.03 -18.46 -9.94
N PHE A 128 2.56 -18.78 -8.78
CA PHE A 128 3.98 -18.96 -8.52
C PHE A 128 4.20 -20.20 -7.67
N ASP A 129 5.20 -20.17 -6.80
CA ASP A 129 5.52 -21.26 -5.89
C ASP A 129 5.32 -20.84 -4.43
N SER A 130 4.85 -21.76 -3.57
CA SER A 130 4.71 -21.52 -2.13
C SER A 130 6.02 -21.03 -1.50
N PHE A 131 7.17 -21.50 -2.01
CA PHE A 131 8.48 -21.07 -1.55
C PHE A 131 8.69 -19.56 -1.73
N GLN A 132 8.21 -18.99 -2.82
CA GLN A 132 8.31 -17.56 -3.08
C GLN A 132 7.47 -16.73 -2.09
N PHE A 133 6.31 -17.23 -1.68
CA PHE A 133 5.54 -16.60 -0.62
C PHE A 133 6.28 -16.58 0.71
N TYR A 134 6.95 -17.66 1.10
CA TYR A 134 7.73 -17.70 2.34
C TYR A 134 8.91 -16.73 2.31
N ILE A 135 9.60 -16.61 1.18
CA ILE A 135 10.67 -15.61 1.00
C ILE A 135 10.10 -14.19 1.14
N PHE A 136 8.99 -13.91 0.47
CA PHE A 136 8.32 -12.61 0.58
C PHE A 136 7.95 -12.27 2.02
N GLY A 137 7.34 -13.24 2.73
CA GLY A 137 6.99 -13.09 4.12
C GLY A 137 8.21 -12.87 5.03
N LEU A 138 9.28 -13.62 4.82
CA LEU A 138 10.54 -13.48 5.56
C LEU A 138 11.14 -12.09 5.41
N CYS A 139 11.14 -11.54 4.20
CA CYS A 139 11.63 -10.19 3.94
C CYS A 139 10.80 -9.10 4.65
N LEU A 140 9.51 -9.37 4.92
CA LEU A 140 8.63 -8.42 5.61
C LEU A 140 8.73 -8.47 7.13
N ILE A 141 9.37 -9.49 7.72
CA ILE A 141 9.48 -9.64 9.19
C ILE A 141 9.96 -8.35 9.89
N PRO A 142 11.03 -7.66 9.43
CA PRO A 142 11.50 -6.46 10.11
C PRO A 142 10.43 -5.35 10.13
N ALA A 143 9.68 -5.19 9.04
CA ALA A 143 8.61 -4.20 8.97
C ALA A 143 7.43 -4.56 9.90
N ILE A 144 7.08 -5.84 9.99
CA ILE A 144 6.03 -6.35 10.89
C ILE A 144 6.42 -6.14 12.34
N LEU A 145 7.66 -6.49 12.72
CA LEU A 145 8.17 -6.30 14.06
C LEU A 145 8.20 -4.82 14.46
N TYR A 146 8.62 -3.95 13.54
CA TYR A 146 8.60 -2.52 13.79
C TYR A 146 7.18 -1.96 13.93
N PHE A 147 6.23 -2.42 13.12
CA PHE A 147 4.83 -2.04 13.22
C PHE A 147 4.26 -2.39 14.62
N LEU A 148 4.50 -3.62 15.08
CA LEU A 148 4.05 -4.08 16.40
C LEU A 148 4.72 -3.28 17.53
N TYR A 149 6.02 -3.05 17.43
CA TYR A 149 6.77 -2.22 18.37
C TYR A 149 6.18 -0.80 18.45
N TRP A 150 5.96 -0.16 17.30
CA TRP A 150 5.40 1.19 17.24
C TRP A 150 3.98 1.23 17.80
N PHE A 151 3.15 0.26 17.47
CA PHE A 151 1.79 0.16 18.00
C PHE A 151 1.79 0.03 19.53
N ILE A 152 2.60 -0.87 20.10
CA ILE A 152 2.70 -1.05 21.56
C ILE A 152 3.20 0.24 22.24
N LYS A 153 4.17 0.91 21.65
CA LYS A 153 4.68 2.19 22.15
C LYS A 153 3.58 3.25 22.14
N THR A 154 2.84 3.37 21.07
CA THR A 154 1.74 4.34 20.90
C THR A 154 0.57 4.07 21.85
N ILE A 155 0.29 2.81 22.21
CA ILE A 155 -0.71 2.49 23.23
C ILE A 155 -0.31 3.03 24.60
N LYS A 156 0.99 2.98 24.94
CA LYS A 156 1.54 3.46 26.21
C LYS A 156 1.64 4.98 26.25
N ASP A 157 2.10 5.58 25.18
CA ASP A 157 2.22 7.02 25.03
C ASP A 157 1.80 7.47 23.62
N ILE A 158 0.70 8.20 23.54
CA ILE A 158 0.14 8.68 22.27
C ILE A 158 1.09 9.61 21.51
N ARG A 159 2.06 10.24 22.18
CA ARG A 159 3.07 11.11 21.56
C ARG A 159 4.04 10.36 20.66
N GLU A 160 4.10 9.04 20.79
CA GLU A 160 4.86 8.17 19.88
C GLU A 160 4.21 8.01 18.50
N ALA A 161 2.96 8.45 18.35
CA ALA A 161 2.29 8.59 17.04
C ALA A 161 2.80 9.86 16.33
N ASN A 162 4.07 9.89 15.97
CA ASN A 162 4.78 11.06 15.46
C ASN A 162 5.41 10.83 14.09
N PHE A 163 5.89 11.92 13.48
CA PHE A 163 6.55 11.92 12.18
C PHE A 163 7.75 10.96 12.12
N THR A 164 8.56 10.93 13.15
CA THR A 164 9.78 10.10 13.17
C THR A 164 9.47 8.62 13.06
N HIS A 165 8.50 8.12 13.83
CA HIS A 165 8.06 6.72 13.74
C HIS A 165 7.37 6.41 12.42
N THR A 166 6.57 7.34 11.91
CA THR A 166 5.94 7.20 10.58
C THR A 166 6.99 7.05 9.49
N MET A 167 8.03 7.91 9.47
CA MET A 167 9.08 7.86 8.46
C MET A 167 9.94 6.59 8.58
N ARG A 168 10.25 6.15 9.80
CA ARG A 168 10.95 4.87 10.01
C ARG A 168 10.16 3.69 9.50
N MET A 169 8.85 3.65 9.78
CA MET A 169 7.97 2.60 9.26
C MET A 169 7.94 2.64 7.73
N THR A 170 7.83 3.83 7.13
CA THR A 170 7.84 4.02 5.67
C THR A 170 9.14 3.50 5.06
N PHE A 171 10.27 3.94 5.57
CA PHE A 171 11.58 3.54 5.06
C PHE A 171 11.77 2.03 5.18
N LEU A 172 11.47 1.46 6.34
CA LEU A 172 11.67 0.04 6.61
C LEU A 172 10.79 -0.84 5.72
N SER A 173 9.48 -0.52 5.63
CA SER A 173 8.57 -1.30 4.78
C SER A 173 8.90 -1.20 3.30
N SER A 174 9.27 -0.01 2.80
CA SER A 174 9.69 0.16 1.41
C SER A 174 10.97 -0.61 1.10
N THR A 175 11.94 -0.59 2.01
CA THR A 175 13.20 -1.35 1.86
C THR A 175 12.96 -2.85 1.89
N CYS A 176 12.15 -3.34 2.83
CA CYS A 176 11.78 -4.76 2.92
C CYS A 176 11.07 -5.25 1.65
N LEU A 177 10.11 -4.48 1.13
CA LEU A 177 9.42 -4.79 -0.12
C LEU A 177 10.39 -4.79 -1.31
N LEU A 178 11.25 -3.78 -1.44
CA LEU A 178 12.24 -3.70 -2.51
C LEU A 178 13.17 -4.92 -2.50
N ILE A 179 13.76 -5.25 -1.35
CA ILE A 179 14.64 -6.41 -1.19
C ILE A 179 13.88 -7.70 -1.53
N GLY A 180 12.67 -7.88 -1.01
CA GLY A 180 11.84 -9.03 -1.28
C GLY A 180 11.57 -9.23 -2.77
N PHE A 181 11.18 -8.18 -3.48
CA PHE A 181 10.94 -8.25 -4.93
C PHE A 181 12.22 -8.49 -5.74
N LEU A 182 13.35 -7.89 -5.34
CA LEU A 182 14.64 -8.15 -6.01
C LEU A 182 15.07 -9.62 -5.86
N ILE A 183 14.92 -10.20 -4.67
CA ILE A 183 15.20 -11.62 -4.43
C ILE A 183 14.27 -12.50 -5.29
N LEU A 184 12.97 -12.22 -5.29
CA LEU A 184 11.99 -12.96 -6.10
C LEU A 184 12.29 -12.86 -7.60
N PHE A 185 12.66 -11.68 -8.09
CA PHE A 185 13.05 -11.45 -9.47
C PHE A 185 14.28 -12.29 -9.84
N TYR A 186 15.32 -12.26 -9.00
CA TYR A 186 16.54 -13.04 -9.22
C TYR A 186 16.27 -14.54 -9.25
N LEU A 187 15.48 -15.06 -8.30
CA LEU A 187 15.11 -16.47 -8.24
C LEU A 187 14.32 -16.91 -9.47
N ASN A 188 13.35 -16.10 -9.92
CA ASN A 188 12.58 -16.40 -11.13
C ASN A 188 13.46 -16.40 -12.40
N HIS A 189 14.47 -15.55 -12.45
CA HIS A 189 15.40 -15.51 -13.57
C HIS A 189 16.28 -16.78 -13.61
N MET A 190 16.79 -17.18 -12.44
CA MET A 190 17.64 -18.37 -12.32
C MET A 190 16.87 -19.68 -12.62
N LEU A 191 15.61 -19.80 -12.15
CA LEU A 191 14.78 -20.97 -12.40
C LEU A 191 14.36 -21.14 -13.88
N LYS A 192 14.37 -20.05 -14.65
CA LYS A 192 14.08 -20.09 -16.11
C LYS A 192 15.31 -20.35 -16.98
N SER A 193 16.51 -20.24 -16.42
CA SER A 193 17.78 -20.46 -17.14
C SER A 193 18.31 -21.88 -17.00
N VAL A 194 17.64 -22.72 -16.21
CA VAL A 194 17.87 -24.17 -16.08
C VAL A 194 16.76 -24.92 -16.80
#